data_074eca7aaaf8186eafa083c44e87a921
#
_entry.id   074eca7aaaf8186eafa083c44e87a921
#
_cell.length_a   1.000
_cell.length_b   1.000
_cell.length_c   1.000
_cell.angle_alpha   90.00
_cell.angle_beta   90.00
_cell.angle_gamma   90.00
#
_symmetry.space_group_name_H-M   'P 1'
#
loop_
_entity.id
_entity.type
_entity.pdbx_description
1 polymer ?
#
loop_
_entity_poly.entity_id
_entity_poly.type
_entity_poly.pdbx_seq_one_letter_code
_entity_poly.pdbx_strand_id
1 'polypeptide(L)'
;MKSWKESLEEIRKIKPDRQMASAILRMIEVRMKALEELKGRREFASLVVEDYYEILKEAATALMTIDGYKTLSHEVLIAYLKEFYPQFSDAEILLADNLRQTRNKIAF
;
A
#
# COMPACT_ATOMS: atom_id res chain seq x y z
N MET A 1 -14.97 -0.63 4.92
CA MET A 1 -13.73 0.16 5.13
C MET A 1 -14.09 1.59 5.51
N LYS A 2 -13.48 2.13 6.56
CA LYS A 2 -13.66 3.53 6.94
C LYS A 2 -13.14 4.47 5.85
N SER A 3 -13.80 5.60 5.68
CA SER A 3 -13.31 6.65 4.79
C SER A 3 -12.14 7.40 5.43
N TRP A 4 -11.45 8.22 4.62
CA TRP A 4 -10.41 9.11 5.12
C TRP A 4 -10.94 10.02 6.24
N LYS A 5 -12.11 10.62 6.04
CA LYS A 5 -12.71 11.54 7.02
C LYS A 5 -13.07 10.86 8.34
N GLU A 6 -13.41 9.57 8.27
CA GLU A 6 -13.72 8.77 9.47
C GLU A 6 -12.46 8.28 10.18
N SER A 7 -11.29 8.47 9.60
CA SER A 7 -10.03 7.90 10.08
C SER A 7 -9.05 8.94 10.60
N LEU A 8 -9.48 10.17 10.78
CA LEU A 8 -8.57 11.29 11.14
C LEU A 8 -7.78 11.06 12.42
N GLU A 9 -8.33 10.31 13.37
CA GLU A 9 -7.63 9.96 14.61
C GLU A 9 -6.42 9.06 14.41
N GLU A 10 -6.40 8.32 13.29
CA GLU A 10 -5.33 7.39 12.95
C GLU A 10 -4.29 8.01 12.03
N ILE A 11 -4.43 9.31 11.73
CA ILE A 11 -3.58 10.04 10.78
C ILE A 11 -2.82 11.12 11.52
N ARG A 12 -1.51 11.18 11.28
CA ARG A 12 -0.66 12.23 11.82
C ARG A 12 -0.17 13.12 10.70
N LYS A 13 -0.12 14.41 10.95
CA LYS A 13 0.56 15.33 10.03
C LYS A 13 2.05 15.30 10.33
N ILE A 14 2.84 15.22 9.27
CA ILE A 14 4.29 15.26 9.36
C ILE A 14 4.81 16.28 8.36
N LYS A 15 6.08 16.66 8.50
CA LYS A 15 6.74 17.45 7.47
C LYS A 15 6.92 16.57 6.24
N PRO A 16 6.53 17.04 5.03
CA PRO A 16 6.75 16.28 3.79
C PRO A 16 8.20 15.86 3.66
N ASP A 17 8.44 14.62 3.29
CA ASP A 17 9.78 14.04 3.25
C ASP A 17 10.03 13.33 1.92
N ARG A 18 10.63 14.06 0.97
CA ARG A 18 10.93 13.54 -0.37
C ARG A 18 12.03 12.48 -0.35
N GLN A 19 12.98 12.59 0.57
CA GLN A 19 14.08 11.62 0.68
C GLN A 19 13.54 10.28 1.14
N MET A 20 12.66 10.27 2.13
CA MET A 20 12.01 9.05 2.60
C MET A 20 11.17 8.43 1.48
N ALA A 21 10.37 9.24 0.77
CA ALA A 21 9.57 8.76 -0.34
C ALA A 21 10.44 8.12 -1.42
N SER A 22 11.56 8.74 -1.78
CA SER A 22 12.51 8.19 -2.76
C SER A 22 13.10 6.85 -2.30
N ALA A 23 13.43 6.74 -1.02
CA ALA A 23 13.95 5.49 -0.46
C ALA A 23 12.91 4.36 -0.56
N ILE A 24 11.64 4.68 -0.29
CA ILE A 24 10.54 3.72 -0.40
C ILE A 24 10.37 3.30 -1.87
N LEU A 25 10.43 4.23 -2.81
CA LEU A 25 10.31 3.92 -4.24
C LEU A 25 11.44 2.98 -4.72
N ARG A 26 12.66 3.18 -4.22
CA ARG A 26 13.77 2.28 -4.54
C ARG A 26 13.51 0.86 -4.02
N MET A 27 12.94 0.74 -2.83
CA MET A 27 12.57 -0.57 -2.29
C MET A 27 11.47 -1.23 -3.13
N ILE A 28 10.51 -0.45 -3.62
CA ILE A 28 9.46 -0.95 -4.53
C ILE A 28 10.10 -1.54 -5.78
N GLU A 29 11.09 -0.88 -6.37
CA GLU A 29 11.77 -1.39 -7.56
C GLU A 29 12.42 -2.75 -7.29
N VAL A 30 13.06 -2.92 -6.12
CA VAL A 30 13.65 -4.20 -5.72
C VAL A 30 12.59 -5.27 -5.58
N ARG A 31 11.46 -4.94 -4.94
CA ARG A 31 10.35 -5.88 -4.77
C ARG A 31 9.74 -6.30 -6.11
N MET A 32 9.63 -5.38 -7.05
CA MET A 32 9.11 -5.68 -8.40
C MET A 32 10.02 -6.65 -9.14
N LYS A 33 11.33 -6.51 -9.02
CA LYS A 33 12.28 -7.45 -9.61
C LYS A 33 12.16 -8.85 -9.00
N ALA A 34 12.05 -8.93 -7.68
CA ALA A 34 11.86 -10.20 -6.99
C ALA A 34 10.55 -10.86 -7.40
N LEU A 35 9.50 -10.07 -7.54
CA LEU A 35 8.18 -10.55 -7.95
C LEU A 35 8.22 -11.16 -9.35
N GLU A 36 8.94 -10.56 -10.30
CA GLU A 36 9.10 -11.11 -11.65
C GLU A 36 9.72 -12.51 -11.65
N GLU A 37 10.62 -12.78 -10.72
CA GLU A 37 11.24 -14.11 -10.60
C GLU A 37 10.33 -15.14 -9.94
N LEU A 38 9.46 -14.71 -9.01
CA LEU A 38 8.57 -15.62 -8.28
C LEU A 38 7.26 -15.89 -9.01
N LYS A 39 6.84 -14.96 -9.81
CA LYS A 39 5.57 -14.99 -10.51
C LYS A 39 5.50 -16.16 -11.50
N GLY A 40 4.37 -16.85 -11.50
CA GLY A 40 4.16 -18.03 -12.35
C GLY A 40 4.61 -19.35 -11.71
N ARG A 41 5.28 -19.32 -10.58
CA ARG A 41 5.65 -20.53 -9.84
C ARG A 41 4.58 -20.80 -8.78
N ARG A 42 3.89 -21.92 -8.92
CA ARG A 42 2.75 -22.25 -8.06
C ARG A 42 3.12 -22.35 -6.58
N GLU A 43 4.29 -22.89 -6.26
CA GLU A 43 4.77 -23.03 -4.88
C GLU A 43 5.00 -21.69 -4.18
N PHE A 44 5.13 -20.60 -4.94
CA PHE A 44 5.34 -19.26 -4.39
C PHE A 44 4.11 -18.36 -4.43
N ALA A 45 2.92 -18.92 -4.71
CA ALA A 45 1.69 -18.13 -4.87
C ALA A 45 1.39 -17.22 -3.67
N SER A 46 1.57 -17.72 -2.45
CA SER A 46 1.34 -16.92 -1.24
C SER A 46 2.32 -15.76 -1.11
N LEU A 47 3.58 -15.98 -1.47
CA LEU A 47 4.60 -14.93 -1.46
C LEU A 47 4.31 -13.87 -2.51
N VAL A 48 3.80 -14.28 -3.68
CA VAL A 48 3.42 -13.36 -4.75
C VAL A 48 2.30 -12.42 -4.29
N VAL A 49 1.26 -12.96 -3.65
CA VAL A 49 0.16 -12.17 -3.10
C VAL A 49 0.68 -11.17 -2.05
N GLU A 50 1.54 -11.64 -1.15
CA GLU A 50 2.13 -10.80 -0.12
C GLU A 50 2.98 -9.67 -0.72
N ASP A 51 3.78 -9.97 -1.75
CA ASP A 51 4.60 -8.97 -2.43
C ASP A 51 3.77 -7.90 -3.15
N TYR A 52 2.69 -8.30 -3.83
CA TYR A 52 1.77 -7.34 -4.44
C TYR A 52 1.20 -6.39 -3.38
N TYR A 53 0.80 -6.93 -2.25
CA TYR A 53 0.26 -6.12 -1.16
C TYR A 53 1.31 -5.16 -0.60
N GLU A 54 2.54 -5.64 -0.36
CA GLU A 54 3.63 -4.82 0.14
C GLU A 54 3.97 -3.67 -0.82
N ILE A 55 4.00 -3.94 -2.12
CA ILE A 55 4.23 -2.91 -3.14
C ILE A 55 3.14 -1.84 -3.07
N LEU A 56 1.89 -2.24 -3.01
CA LEU A 56 0.76 -1.31 -2.91
C LEU A 56 0.84 -0.46 -1.65
N LYS A 57 1.09 -1.10 -0.51
CA LYS A 57 1.20 -0.43 0.79
C LYS A 57 2.35 0.59 0.78
N GLU A 58 3.51 0.20 0.26
CA GLU A 58 4.67 1.08 0.20
C GLU A 58 4.45 2.24 -0.78
N ALA A 59 3.79 2.00 -1.90
CA ALA A 59 3.45 3.07 -2.84
C ALA A 59 2.53 4.11 -2.19
N ALA A 60 1.50 3.66 -1.48
CA ALA A 60 0.61 4.55 -0.75
C ALA A 60 1.36 5.32 0.34
N THR A 61 2.27 4.65 1.05
CA THR A 61 3.09 5.27 2.09
C THR A 61 4.00 6.35 1.49
N ALA A 62 4.61 6.10 0.33
CA ALA A 62 5.47 7.08 -0.34
C ALA A 62 4.67 8.34 -0.72
N LEU A 63 3.49 8.15 -1.31
CA LEU A 63 2.61 9.27 -1.67
C LEU A 63 2.18 10.06 -0.44
N MET A 64 1.78 9.36 0.62
CA MET A 64 1.35 9.98 1.88
C MET A 64 2.50 10.77 2.52
N THR A 65 3.72 10.26 2.46
CA THR A 65 4.92 10.93 2.99
C THR A 65 5.20 12.24 2.24
N ILE A 66 5.02 12.24 0.92
CA ILE A 66 5.17 13.46 0.11
C ILE A 66 4.09 14.48 0.47
N ASP A 67 2.87 14.03 0.73
CA ASP A 67 1.76 14.90 1.07
C ASP A 67 1.79 15.37 2.53
N GLY A 68 2.67 14.81 3.35
CA GLY A 68 2.85 15.26 4.73
C GLY A 68 1.93 14.56 5.74
N TYR A 69 1.63 13.28 5.51
CA TYR A 69 0.81 12.49 6.42
C TYR A 69 1.49 11.18 6.78
N LYS A 70 1.12 10.62 7.92
CA LYS A 70 1.61 9.32 8.37
C LYS A 70 0.49 8.56 9.08
N THR A 71 0.43 7.25 8.86
CA THR A 71 -0.47 6.36 9.57
C THR A 71 0.20 5.02 9.82
N LEU A 72 -0.24 4.32 10.88
CA LEU A 72 0.15 2.94 11.13
C LEU A 72 -0.93 1.96 10.64
N SER A 73 -2.06 2.46 10.17
CA SER A 73 -3.18 1.64 9.71
C SER A 73 -3.09 1.39 8.21
N HIS A 74 -3.03 0.12 7.82
CA HIS A 74 -3.04 -0.27 6.41
C HIS A 74 -4.38 0.06 5.74
N GLU A 75 -5.48 -0.03 6.48
CA GLU A 75 -6.79 0.35 5.96
C GLU A 75 -6.83 1.84 5.60
N VAL A 76 -6.23 2.68 6.43
CA VAL A 76 -6.15 4.12 6.21
C VAL A 76 -5.33 4.45 4.96
N LEU A 77 -4.28 3.69 4.66
CA LEU A 77 -3.51 3.88 3.43
C LEU A 77 -4.41 3.72 2.19
N ILE A 78 -5.28 2.73 2.19
CA ILE A 78 -6.21 2.49 1.07
C ILE A 78 -7.26 3.61 1.01
N ALA A 79 -7.79 4.02 2.16
CA ALA A 79 -8.73 5.13 2.25
C ALA A 79 -8.12 6.44 1.73
N TYR A 80 -6.82 6.64 1.98
CA TYR A 80 -6.07 7.78 1.48
C TYR A 80 -6.02 7.78 -0.06
N LEU A 81 -5.71 6.65 -0.67
CA LEU A 81 -5.70 6.53 -2.13
C LEU A 81 -7.07 6.83 -2.71
N LYS A 82 -8.13 6.32 -2.09
CA LYS A 82 -9.50 6.56 -2.54
C LYS A 82 -9.87 8.05 -2.49
N GLU A 83 -9.46 8.74 -1.44
CA GLU A 83 -9.83 10.16 -1.24
C GLU A 83 -9.06 11.11 -2.15
N PHE A 84 -7.76 10.90 -2.31
CA PHE A 84 -6.87 11.88 -2.93
C PHE A 84 -6.36 11.50 -4.31
N TYR A 85 -6.56 10.28 -4.74
CA TYR A 85 -6.03 9.80 -6.02
C TYR A 85 -7.15 9.19 -6.88
N PRO A 86 -7.96 10.06 -7.53
CA PRO A 86 -9.09 9.60 -8.35
C PRO A 86 -8.67 8.78 -9.57
N GLN A 87 -7.38 8.70 -9.87
CA GLN A 87 -6.83 7.83 -10.89
C GLN A 87 -7.13 6.35 -10.59
N PHE A 88 -7.27 6.02 -9.30
CA PHE A 88 -7.66 4.67 -8.89
C PHE A 88 -9.18 4.54 -8.98
N SER A 89 -9.65 3.57 -9.76
CA SER A 89 -11.08 3.28 -9.86
C SER A 89 -11.60 2.63 -8.58
N ASP A 90 -12.91 2.64 -8.41
CA ASP A 90 -13.55 1.95 -7.27
C ASP A 90 -13.20 0.46 -7.28
N ALA A 91 -13.12 -0.17 -8.47
CA ALA A 91 -12.73 -1.58 -8.59
C ALA A 91 -11.29 -1.81 -8.12
N GLU A 92 -10.38 -0.91 -8.44
CA GLU A 92 -8.98 -0.99 -7.99
C GLU A 92 -8.86 -0.81 -6.49
N ILE A 93 -9.62 0.12 -5.91
CA ILE A 93 -9.65 0.33 -4.45
C ILE A 93 -10.22 -0.93 -3.75
N LEU A 94 -11.27 -1.52 -4.30
CA LEU A 94 -11.84 -2.75 -3.75
C LEU A 94 -10.83 -3.90 -3.82
N LEU A 95 -10.11 -4.02 -4.92
CA LEU A 95 -9.06 -5.02 -5.08
C LEU A 95 -7.95 -4.82 -4.02
N ALA A 96 -7.54 -3.59 -3.81
CA ALA A 96 -6.53 -3.26 -2.80
C ALA A 96 -6.97 -3.69 -1.40
N ASP A 97 -8.23 -3.42 -1.05
CA ASP A 97 -8.77 -3.81 0.25
C ASP A 97 -8.90 -5.32 0.38
N ASN A 98 -9.28 -6.01 -0.70
CA ASN A 98 -9.33 -7.47 -0.73
C ASN A 98 -7.93 -8.09 -0.55
N LEU A 99 -6.91 -7.51 -1.16
CA LEU A 99 -5.52 -7.95 -0.97
C LEU A 99 -5.08 -7.78 0.48
N ARG A 100 -5.43 -6.67 1.11
CA ARG A 100 -5.15 -6.43 2.53
C ARG A 100 -5.76 -7.54 3.40
N GLN A 101 -7.02 -7.86 3.16
CA GLN A 101 -7.71 -8.89 3.92
C GLN A 101 -7.14 -10.27 3.66
N THR A 102 -6.82 -10.59 2.41
CA THR A 102 -6.22 -11.88 2.03
C THR A 102 -4.84 -12.04 2.68
N ARG A 103 -4.02 -11.01 2.63
CA ARG A 103 -2.70 -11.02 3.27
C ARG A 103 -2.81 -11.29 4.77
N ASN A 104 -3.77 -10.66 5.43
CA ASN A 104 -3.97 -10.87 6.86
C ASN A 104 -4.35 -12.32 7.19
N LYS A 105 -5.06 -13.00 6.29
CA LYS A 105 -5.44 -14.41 6.45
C LYS A 105 -4.24 -15.35 6.28
N ILE A 106 -3.38 -15.10 5.31
CA ILE A 106 -2.24 -15.99 5.01
C ILE A 106 -1.01 -15.70 5.87
N ALA A 107 -0.97 -14.60 6.60
CA ALA A 107 0.13 -14.26 7.49
C ALA A 107 0.09 -15.03 8.83
N PHE A 108 -0.95 -15.83 9.04
CA PHE A 108 -1.15 -16.59 10.28
C PHE A 108 -1.27 -18.08 10.05
#